data_d9fbc50f8c80138d3ab0e51f2457c570
#
_entry.id   d9fbc50f8c80138d3ab0e51f2457c570
#
_cell.length_a   1.000
_cell.length_b   1.000
_cell.length_c   1.000
_cell.angle_alpha   90.00
_cell.angle_beta   90.00
_cell.angle_gamma   90.00
#
_symmetry.space_group_name_H-M   'P 1'
#
loop_
_entity.id
_entity.type
_entity.pdbx_description
1 polymer ?
#
loop_
_entity_poly.entity_id
_entity_poly.type
_entity_poly.pdbx_seq_one_letter_code
_entity_poly.pdbx_strand_id
1 'polypeptide(L)'
;MKNFDELLKKYADFIVRVGVNPQPGQVLIINCALEGAPLARLCVRSAFEAGARDVQVNWTDDAVTRTRMELGSEEALTDHKGWQLRRYLDYAETEGGVCVLHLKIGRAHV
;
A
#
# COMPACT_ATOMS: atom_id res chain seq x y z
N MET A 1 23.71 -3.58 3.77
CA MET A 1 24.13 -4.36 4.91
C MET A 1 23.19 -5.52 5.14
N LYS A 2 23.76 -6.68 5.27
CA LYS A 2 22.98 -7.91 5.36
C LYS A 2 22.01 -7.91 6.54
N ASN A 3 22.48 -7.49 7.71
CA ASN A 3 21.63 -7.52 8.90
C ASN A 3 20.41 -6.62 8.77
N PHE A 4 20.59 -5.45 8.17
CA PHE A 4 19.48 -4.53 7.96
C PHE A 4 18.48 -5.10 6.96
N ASP A 5 18.98 -5.68 5.88
CA ASP A 5 18.11 -6.28 4.87
C ASP A 5 17.32 -7.45 5.43
N GLU A 6 17.97 -8.28 6.24
CA GLU A 6 17.30 -9.40 6.88
C GLU A 6 16.24 -8.94 7.86
N LEU A 7 16.53 -7.89 8.64
CA LEU A 7 15.56 -7.33 9.57
C LEU A 7 14.38 -6.73 8.83
N LEU A 8 14.65 -6.04 7.73
CA LEU A 8 13.59 -5.44 6.95
C LEU A 8 12.68 -6.50 6.36
N LYS A 9 13.25 -7.61 5.88
CA LYS A 9 12.47 -8.73 5.38
C LYS A 9 11.61 -9.34 6.46
N LYS A 10 12.17 -9.56 7.64
CA LYS A 10 11.40 -10.10 8.76
C LYS A 10 10.27 -9.17 9.16
N TYR A 11 10.52 -7.88 9.13
CA TYR A 11 9.51 -6.88 9.46
C TYR A 11 8.39 -6.90 8.42
N ALA A 12 8.73 -7.00 7.15
CA ALA A 12 7.73 -7.10 6.10
C ALA A 12 6.87 -8.35 6.27
N ASP A 13 7.49 -9.50 6.54
CA ASP A 13 6.76 -10.74 6.78
C ASP A 13 5.83 -10.59 7.97
N PHE A 14 6.29 -9.95 9.04
CA PHE A 14 5.46 -9.73 10.22
C PHE A 14 4.25 -8.85 9.89
N ILE A 15 4.47 -7.75 9.19
CA ILE A 15 3.38 -6.84 8.82
C ILE A 15 2.34 -7.58 8.01
N VAL A 16 2.78 -8.35 7.02
CA VAL A 16 1.85 -9.02 6.12
C VAL A 16 1.15 -10.19 6.80
N ARG A 17 1.91 -11.09 7.42
CA ARG A 17 1.35 -12.33 7.92
C ARG A 17 0.62 -12.18 9.23
N VAL A 18 1.06 -11.27 10.08
CA VAL A 18 0.45 -11.06 11.39
C VAL A 18 -0.48 -9.85 11.38
N GLY A 19 -0.01 -8.74 10.79
CA GLY A 19 -0.80 -7.50 10.79
C GLY A 19 -2.00 -7.56 9.88
N VAL A 20 -1.78 -7.78 8.60
CA VAL A 20 -2.86 -7.79 7.60
C VAL A 20 -3.47 -9.17 7.48
N ASN A 21 -2.61 -10.18 7.49
CA ASN A 21 -3.00 -11.59 7.40
C ASN A 21 -3.92 -11.87 6.21
N PRO A 22 -3.47 -11.59 4.97
CA PRO A 22 -4.29 -11.86 3.80
C PRO A 22 -4.54 -13.35 3.68
N GLN A 23 -5.78 -13.71 3.47
CA GLN A 23 -6.12 -15.11 3.27
C GLN A 23 -5.85 -15.51 1.83
N PRO A 24 -5.58 -16.80 1.57
CA PRO A 24 -5.35 -17.26 0.20
C PRO A 24 -6.47 -16.82 -0.73
N GLY A 25 -6.10 -16.33 -1.89
CA GLY A 25 -7.07 -15.88 -2.88
C GLY A 25 -7.54 -14.44 -2.72
N GLN A 26 -7.14 -13.75 -1.66
CA GLN A 26 -7.50 -12.35 -1.50
C GLN A 26 -6.54 -11.43 -2.27
N VAL A 27 -7.05 -10.27 -2.65
CA VAL A 27 -6.23 -9.21 -3.23
C VAL A 27 -5.77 -8.29 -2.10
N LEU A 28 -4.48 -7.96 -2.10
CA LEU A 28 -3.94 -7.00 -1.14
C LEU A 28 -3.65 -5.68 -1.85
N ILE A 29 -4.14 -4.60 -1.30
CA ILE A 29 -3.83 -3.25 -1.78
C ILE A 29 -2.92 -2.60 -0.74
N ILE A 30 -1.76 -2.15 -1.19
CA ILE A 30 -0.79 -1.47 -0.33
C ILE A 30 -0.73 0.00 -0.72
N ASN A 31 -1.01 0.87 0.22
CA ASN A 31 -0.86 2.31 0.04
C ASN A 31 0.44 2.73 0.71
N CYS A 32 1.35 3.29 -0.05
CA CYS A 32 2.69 3.58 0.45
C CYS A 32 3.26 4.84 -0.18
N ALA A 33 3.93 5.65 0.62
CA ALA A 33 4.69 6.77 0.11
C ALA A 33 5.95 6.26 -0.60
N LEU A 34 6.48 7.04 -1.53
CA LEU A 34 7.65 6.62 -2.31
C LEU A 34 8.84 6.24 -1.43
N GLU A 35 9.01 6.94 -0.31
CA GLU A 35 10.12 6.67 0.61
C GLU A 35 10.05 5.26 1.18
N GLY A 36 8.88 4.66 1.21
CA GLY A 36 8.69 3.31 1.74
C GLY A 36 8.85 2.21 0.72
N ALA A 37 9.31 2.52 -0.48
CA ALA A 37 9.39 1.53 -1.56
C ALA A 37 10.14 0.25 -1.17
N PRO A 38 11.30 0.31 -0.50
CA PRO A 38 12.00 -0.93 -0.15
C PRO A 38 11.14 -1.85 0.72
N LEU A 39 10.45 -1.31 1.70
CA LEU A 39 9.57 -2.11 2.56
C LEU A 39 8.36 -2.61 1.79
N ALA A 40 7.75 -1.75 0.97
CA ALA A 40 6.58 -2.14 0.20
C ALA A 40 6.89 -3.29 -0.75
N ARG A 41 8.06 -3.26 -1.39
CA ARG A 41 8.46 -4.36 -2.29
C ARG A 41 8.57 -5.68 -1.57
N LEU A 42 9.10 -5.67 -0.36
CA LEU A 42 9.19 -6.88 0.46
C LEU A 42 7.82 -7.35 0.92
N CYS A 43 6.92 -6.42 1.22
CA CYS A 43 5.55 -6.77 1.57
C CYS A 43 4.81 -7.42 0.39
N VAL A 44 5.04 -6.93 -0.83
CA VAL A 44 4.46 -7.53 -2.02
C VAL A 44 4.91 -8.99 -2.14
N ARG A 45 6.21 -9.25 -2.00
CA ARG A 45 6.72 -10.61 -2.07
C ARG A 45 6.12 -11.49 -0.97
N SER A 46 6.10 -10.98 0.25
CA SER A 46 5.55 -11.74 1.37
C SER A 46 4.07 -12.07 1.16
N ALA A 47 3.31 -11.13 0.61
CA ALA A 47 1.89 -11.35 0.35
C ALA A 47 1.66 -12.45 -0.69
N PHE A 48 2.43 -12.44 -1.78
CA PHE A 48 2.30 -13.51 -2.77
C PHE A 48 2.73 -14.85 -2.17
N GLU A 49 3.77 -14.87 -1.36
CA GLU A 49 4.20 -16.10 -0.68
C GLU A 49 3.14 -16.62 0.28
N ALA A 50 2.33 -15.73 0.83
CA ALA A 50 1.23 -16.11 1.71
C ALA A 50 -0.03 -16.55 0.95
N GLY A 51 -0.02 -16.46 -0.36
CA GLY A 51 -1.13 -16.94 -1.18
C GLY A 51 -2.06 -15.86 -1.70
N ALA A 52 -1.67 -14.59 -1.63
CA ALA A 52 -2.48 -13.52 -2.19
C ALA A 52 -2.71 -13.75 -3.69
N ARG A 53 -3.92 -13.47 -4.15
CA ARG A 53 -4.27 -13.60 -5.54
C ARG A 53 -3.57 -12.54 -6.39
N ASP A 54 -3.49 -11.33 -5.87
CA ASP A 54 -2.81 -10.23 -6.52
C ASP A 54 -2.45 -9.20 -5.44
N VAL A 55 -1.46 -8.38 -5.75
CA VAL A 55 -1.04 -7.30 -4.86
C VAL A 55 -0.88 -6.04 -5.70
N GLN A 56 -1.61 -5.00 -5.33
CA GLN A 56 -1.54 -3.71 -6.01
C GLN A 56 -0.96 -2.69 -5.05
N VAL A 57 -0.04 -1.87 -5.55
CA VAL A 57 0.56 -0.83 -4.73
C VAL A 57 0.18 0.54 -5.28
N ASN A 58 -0.39 1.35 -4.41
CA ASN A 58 -0.70 2.74 -4.71
C ASN A 58 0.39 3.61 -4.09
N TRP A 59 1.15 4.29 -4.94
CA TRP A 59 2.24 5.12 -4.48
C TRP A 59 1.78 6.55 -4.29
N THR A 60 2.29 7.20 -3.26
CA THR A 60 2.06 8.62 -3.06
C THR A 60 3.40 9.35 -2.96
N ASP A 61 3.40 10.58 -3.40
CA ASP A 61 4.58 11.44 -3.33
C ASP A 61 4.17 12.71 -2.61
N ASP A 62 4.76 12.95 -1.45
CA ASP A 62 4.41 14.11 -0.63
C ASP A 62 4.66 15.42 -1.36
N ALA A 63 5.71 15.47 -2.20
CA ALA A 63 5.99 16.66 -2.98
C ALA A 63 4.88 16.95 -3.98
N VAL A 64 4.38 15.91 -4.64
CA VAL A 64 3.25 16.05 -5.58
C VAL A 64 2.00 16.49 -4.83
N THR A 65 1.74 15.87 -3.69
CA THR A 65 0.57 16.22 -2.87
C THR A 65 0.63 17.69 -2.46
N ARG A 66 1.80 18.12 -2.00
CA ARG A 66 1.99 19.52 -1.59
C ARG A 66 1.77 20.46 -2.75
N THR A 67 2.31 20.16 -3.92
CA THR A 67 2.12 20.98 -5.10
C THR A 67 0.65 21.08 -5.50
N ARG A 68 -0.06 19.95 -5.42
CA ARG A 68 -1.50 19.96 -5.72
C ARG A 68 -2.26 20.84 -4.74
N MET A 69 -1.89 20.81 -3.47
CA MET A 69 -2.57 21.65 -2.46
C MET A 69 -2.26 23.13 -2.64
N GLU A 70 -1.05 23.46 -3.09
CA GLU A 70 -0.67 24.87 -3.31
C GLU A 70 -1.24 25.44 -4.60
N LEU A 71 -1.24 24.65 -5.66
CA LEU A 71 -1.54 25.15 -7.00
C LEU A 71 -2.83 24.61 -7.59
N GLY A 72 -3.37 23.54 -7.02
CA GLY A 72 -4.59 22.94 -7.52
C GLY A 72 -5.81 23.79 -7.21
N SER A 73 -6.81 23.72 -8.07
CA SER A 73 -8.07 24.40 -7.82
C SER A 73 -8.84 23.71 -6.69
N GLU A 74 -9.71 24.45 -6.06
CA GLU A 74 -10.59 23.87 -5.05
C GLU A 74 -11.39 22.70 -5.63
N GLU A 75 -11.86 22.86 -6.85
CA GLU A 75 -12.58 21.81 -7.54
C GLU A 75 -11.75 20.54 -7.69
N ALA A 76 -10.50 20.68 -8.10
CA ALA A 76 -9.61 19.53 -8.24
C ALA A 76 -9.34 18.82 -6.92
N LEU A 77 -9.23 19.60 -5.83
CA LEU A 77 -8.91 19.03 -4.53
C LEU A 77 -10.11 18.32 -3.90
N THR A 78 -11.32 18.73 -4.25
CA THR A 78 -12.52 18.13 -3.68
C THR A 78 -13.15 17.06 -4.57
N ASP A 79 -12.70 16.96 -5.80
CA ASP A 79 -13.24 15.98 -6.73
C ASP A 79 -12.74 14.58 -6.39
N HIS A 80 -13.63 13.74 -5.93
CA HIS A 80 -13.31 12.35 -5.64
C HIS A 80 -13.40 11.55 -6.93
N LYS A 81 -12.27 11.05 -7.37
CA LYS A 81 -12.19 10.35 -8.64
C LYS A 81 -13.00 9.05 -8.59
N GLY A 82 -14.07 9.02 -9.36
CA GLY A 82 -14.92 7.83 -9.42
C GLY A 82 -14.16 6.58 -9.84
N TRP A 83 -13.12 6.73 -10.67
CA TRP A 83 -12.34 5.57 -11.09
C TRP A 83 -11.56 4.93 -9.94
N GLN A 84 -11.12 5.71 -8.96
CA GLN A 84 -10.44 5.16 -7.79
C GLN A 84 -11.41 4.35 -6.95
N LEU A 85 -12.59 4.89 -6.71
CA LEU A 85 -13.61 4.18 -5.96
C LEU A 85 -14.03 2.89 -6.66
N ARG A 86 -14.23 2.96 -7.98
CA ARG A 86 -14.60 1.77 -8.75
C ARG A 86 -13.53 0.69 -8.67
N ARG A 87 -12.27 1.09 -8.66
CA ARG A 87 -11.17 0.14 -8.53
C ARG A 87 -11.28 -0.66 -7.25
N TYR A 88 -11.53 0.02 -6.13
CA TYR A 88 -11.72 -0.66 -4.85
C TYR A 88 -12.96 -1.55 -4.86
N LEU A 89 -14.04 -1.06 -5.42
CA LEU A 89 -15.28 -1.83 -5.49
C LEU A 89 -15.12 -3.07 -6.37
N ASP A 90 -14.42 -2.95 -7.47
CA ASP A 90 -14.16 -4.09 -8.35
C ASP A 90 -13.37 -5.18 -7.61
N TYR A 91 -12.37 -4.79 -6.85
CA TYR A 91 -11.62 -5.75 -6.06
C TYR A 91 -12.46 -6.35 -4.94
N ALA A 92 -13.30 -5.55 -4.31
CA ALA A 92 -14.16 -6.04 -3.23
C ALA A 92 -15.17 -7.06 -3.71
N GLU A 93 -15.60 -6.96 -4.97
CA GLU A 93 -16.54 -7.90 -5.58
C GLU A 93 -15.85 -9.16 -6.10
N THR A 94 -14.50 -9.19 -6.15
CA THR A 94 -13.82 -10.41 -6.57
C THR A 94 -13.99 -11.49 -5.51
N GLU A 95 -13.98 -12.73 -5.97
CA GLU A 95 -14.01 -13.85 -5.07
C GLU A 95 -12.82 -13.79 -4.12
N GLY A 96 -13.08 -13.91 -2.84
CA GLY A 96 -12.05 -13.80 -1.81
C GLY A 96 -11.92 -12.43 -1.17
N GLY A 97 -12.35 -11.39 -1.88
CA GLY A 97 -12.34 -10.03 -1.33
C GLY A 97 -11.00 -9.34 -1.37
N VAL A 98 -10.89 -8.25 -0.65
CA VAL A 98 -9.71 -7.38 -0.66
C VAL A 98 -9.30 -7.03 0.76
N CYS A 99 -7.99 -6.94 1.00
CA CYS A 99 -7.47 -6.33 2.22
C CYS A 99 -6.61 -5.12 1.84
N VAL A 100 -6.48 -4.20 2.77
CA VAL A 100 -5.74 -2.95 2.54
C VAL A 100 -4.69 -2.77 3.62
N LEU A 101 -3.48 -2.43 3.20
CA LEU A 101 -2.38 -2.13 4.10
C LEU A 101 -1.91 -0.71 3.82
N HIS A 102 -1.86 0.11 4.87
CA HIS A 102 -1.31 1.46 4.76
C HIS A 102 0.07 1.46 5.39
N LEU A 103 1.10 1.64 4.57
CA LEU A 103 2.46 1.77 5.06
C LEU A 103 2.77 3.25 5.22
N LYS A 104 2.83 3.68 6.45
CA LYS A 104 3.24 5.04 6.77
C LYS A 104 4.63 4.96 7.36
N ILE A 105 5.59 5.39 6.58
CA ILE A 105 6.93 5.53 7.09
C ILE A 105 6.99 6.92 7.67
N GLY A 106 6.79 6.98 8.95
CA GLY A 106 6.82 8.24 9.63
C GLY A 106 8.19 8.85 9.52
N ARG A 107 8.23 10.10 9.19
CA ARG A 107 9.36 10.87 9.57
C ARG A 107 9.26 10.90 11.02
N ALA A 108 10.07 10.30 11.54
CA ALA A 108 10.10 10.30 12.87
C ALA A 108 9.31 11.33 13.55
N HIS A 109 8.65 11.57 13.55
CA HIS A 109 8.13 12.49 14.11
C HIS A 109 8.45 12.52 15.20
N VAL A 110 8.67 12.30 14.73
CA VAL A 110 8.96 12.36 15.16
C VAL A 110 8.98 12.81 15.60
#